data_4d85fac7992983dba185c5b773f0d023
#
_entry.id   4d85fac7992983dba185c5b773f0d023
#
_cell.length_a   1.000
_cell.length_b   1.000
_cell.length_c   1.000
_cell.angle_alpha   90.00
_cell.angle_beta   90.00
_cell.angle_gamma   90.00
#
_symmetry.space_group_name_H-M   'P 1'
#
loop_
_entity.id
_entity.type
_entity.pdbx_description
1 polymer ?
#
loop_
_entity_poly.entity_id
_entity_poly.type
_entity_poly.pdbx_seq_one_letter_code
_entity_poly.pdbx_strand_id
1 'polypeptide(L)'
;IDPIHVRDKDGISAAMLFLEMYAWLHAKKQTVWRVLDDLAKRYGVFATKQVSQRIASVEQVKTTLTQLLESRFTHIASMKVVNVIDLSIGSHLPPTDGIVFELVSDGDLLTELNANVEQAFVTIRPSGTEPKLKFYFEVICRPGDVSVSRLQAEHQLEQLASTFHGLLK
;
A
#
# COMPACT_ATOMS: atom_id res chain seq x y z
N ILE A 1 19.56 -9.68 -1.50
CA ILE A 1 19.86 -10.96 -0.86
C ILE A 1 21.38 -11.09 -0.66
N ASP A 2 22.17 -10.72 -1.66
CA ASP A 2 23.63 -10.64 -1.56
C ASP A 2 24.09 -9.21 -1.89
N PRO A 3 24.14 -8.30 -0.92
CA PRO A 3 24.46 -6.89 -1.15
C PRO A 3 25.92 -6.66 -1.54
N ILE A 4 26.78 -7.66 -1.41
CA ILE A 4 28.19 -7.58 -1.83
C ILE A 4 28.28 -7.62 -3.35
N HIS A 5 27.48 -8.49 -4.00
CA HIS A 5 27.50 -8.71 -5.44
C HIS A 5 26.42 -7.91 -6.18
N VAL A 6 25.23 -7.78 -5.60
CA VAL A 6 24.12 -7.04 -6.23
C VAL A 6 23.52 -6.06 -5.24
N ARG A 7 23.67 -4.75 -5.49
CA ARG A 7 23.30 -3.68 -4.57
C ARG A 7 21.88 -3.13 -4.78
N ASP A 8 21.21 -3.49 -5.86
CA ASP A 8 19.87 -2.96 -6.17
C ASP A 8 18.86 -4.10 -6.34
N LYS A 9 18.63 -4.56 -7.57
CA LYS A 9 17.58 -5.53 -7.89
C LYS A 9 18.20 -6.86 -8.31
N ASP A 10 17.95 -7.90 -7.54
CA ASP A 10 18.48 -9.25 -7.77
C ASP A 10 17.32 -10.26 -7.85
N GLY A 11 16.69 -10.32 -9.02
CA GLY A 11 15.64 -11.29 -9.29
C GLY A 11 16.13 -12.73 -9.41
N ILE A 12 17.42 -12.94 -9.75
CA ILE A 12 17.98 -14.29 -9.96
C ILE A 12 18.18 -14.98 -8.62
N SER A 13 18.90 -14.36 -7.69
CA SER A 13 19.11 -14.97 -6.37
C SER A 13 17.83 -15.01 -5.54
N ALA A 14 16.90 -14.03 -5.72
CA ALA A 14 15.57 -14.08 -5.12
C ALA A 14 14.78 -15.32 -5.61
N ALA A 15 14.82 -15.62 -6.92
CA ALA A 15 14.17 -16.81 -7.47
C ALA A 15 14.79 -18.10 -6.94
N MET A 16 16.12 -18.17 -6.80
CA MET A 16 16.80 -19.33 -6.23
C MET A 16 16.39 -19.58 -4.78
N LEU A 17 16.37 -18.56 -3.94
CA LEU A 17 15.91 -18.67 -2.56
C LEU A 17 14.45 -19.07 -2.45
N PHE A 18 13.59 -18.54 -3.33
CA PHE A 18 12.18 -18.93 -3.38
C PHE A 18 12.03 -20.42 -3.74
N LEU A 19 12.81 -20.92 -4.70
CA LEU A 19 12.78 -22.34 -5.08
C LEU A 19 13.29 -23.24 -3.95
N GLU A 20 14.33 -22.83 -3.22
CA GLU A 20 14.82 -23.56 -2.05
C GLU A 20 13.76 -23.63 -0.96
N MET A 21 13.14 -22.49 -0.63
CA MET A 21 12.01 -22.41 0.31
C MET A 21 10.85 -23.31 -0.15
N TYR A 22 10.50 -23.27 -1.43
CA TYR A 22 9.43 -24.08 -1.99
C TYR A 22 9.73 -25.58 -1.85
N ALA A 23 10.95 -26.01 -2.20
CA ALA A 23 11.38 -27.41 -2.06
C ALA A 23 11.34 -27.88 -0.59
N TRP A 24 11.77 -27.02 0.34
CA TRP A 24 11.71 -27.30 1.78
C TRP A 24 10.27 -27.45 2.28
N LEU A 25 9.36 -26.55 1.87
CA LEU A 25 7.94 -26.64 2.21
C LEU A 25 7.32 -27.91 1.63
N HIS A 26 7.61 -28.23 0.38
CA HIS A 26 7.10 -29.44 -0.28
C HIS A 26 7.54 -30.72 0.44
N ALA A 27 8.80 -30.79 0.85
CA ALA A 27 9.30 -31.92 1.65
C ALA A 27 8.54 -32.07 2.99
N LYS A 28 8.04 -30.99 3.56
CA LYS A 28 7.19 -30.95 4.77
C LYS A 28 5.69 -31.12 4.50
N LYS A 29 5.30 -31.39 3.26
CA LYS A 29 3.89 -31.45 2.83
C LYS A 29 3.11 -30.16 3.13
N GLN A 30 3.79 -29.03 3.05
CA GLN A 30 3.22 -27.69 3.23
C GLN A 30 3.21 -26.93 1.88
N THR A 31 2.34 -25.94 1.79
CA THR A 31 2.27 -25.05 0.62
C THR A 31 2.64 -23.63 1.04
N VAL A 32 3.10 -22.82 0.09
CA VAL A 32 3.35 -21.38 0.31
C VAL A 32 2.07 -20.67 0.78
N TRP A 33 0.91 -21.04 0.22
CA TRP A 33 -0.37 -20.48 0.62
C TRP A 33 -0.70 -20.72 2.08
N ARG A 34 -0.43 -21.93 2.59
CA ARG A 34 -0.63 -22.24 4.00
C ARG A 34 0.27 -21.40 4.90
N VAL A 35 1.52 -21.19 4.52
CA VAL A 35 2.44 -20.32 5.26
C VAL A 35 1.93 -18.88 5.28
N LEU A 36 1.45 -18.36 4.14
CA LEU A 36 0.85 -17.03 4.07
C LEU A 36 -0.40 -16.91 4.92
N ASP A 37 -1.26 -17.94 4.95
CA ASP A 37 -2.44 -17.97 5.83
C ASP A 37 -2.04 -17.98 7.30
N ASP A 38 -1.04 -18.75 7.68
CA ASP A 38 -0.56 -18.82 9.07
C ASP A 38 0.09 -17.48 9.51
N LEU A 39 0.78 -16.80 8.60
CA LEU A 39 1.28 -15.43 8.83
C LEU A 39 0.12 -14.44 8.99
N ALA A 40 -0.89 -14.52 8.11
CA ALA A 40 -2.05 -13.64 8.19
C ALA A 40 -2.86 -13.84 9.47
N LYS A 41 -3.01 -15.09 9.95
CA LYS A 41 -3.64 -15.39 11.25
C LYS A 41 -2.89 -14.76 12.42
N ARG A 42 -1.54 -14.75 12.35
CA ARG A 42 -0.68 -14.28 13.43
C ARG A 42 -0.52 -12.76 13.45
N TYR A 43 -0.37 -12.15 12.29
CA TYR A 43 0.02 -10.73 12.17
C TYR A 43 -1.07 -9.86 11.56
N GLY A 44 -2.15 -10.45 11.04
CA GLY A 44 -3.17 -9.74 10.27
C GLY A 44 -2.93 -9.83 8.76
N VAL A 45 -3.87 -9.30 8.00
CA VAL A 45 -3.80 -9.23 6.53
C VAL A 45 -3.24 -7.88 6.11
N PHE A 46 -2.22 -7.90 5.28
CA PHE A 46 -1.62 -6.73 4.64
C PHE A 46 -1.91 -6.83 3.14
N ALA A 47 -2.84 -6.03 2.67
CA ALA A 47 -3.24 -6.02 1.27
C ALA A 47 -2.76 -4.74 0.58
N THR A 48 -2.26 -4.88 -0.65
CA THR A 48 -1.70 -3.76 -1.40
C THR A 48 -2.29 -3.65 -2.78
N LYS A 49 -2.40 -2.42 -3.28
CA LYS A 49 -2.81 -2.12 -4.66
C LYS A 49 -1.99 -0.96 -5.21
N GLN A 50 -1.61 -1.05 -6.48
CA GLN A 50 -0.97 0.06 -7.18
C GLN A 50 -1.85 0.53 -8.33
N VAL A 51 -2.02 1.85 -8.45
CA VAL A 51 -2.68 2.50 -9.59
C VAL A 51 -1.72 3.54 -10.15
N SER A 52 -1.69 3.68 -11.47
CA SER A 52 -0.94 4.73 -12.16
C SER A 52 -1.90 5.58 -12.98
N GLN A 53 -1.87 6.89 -12.79
CA GLN A 53 -2.71 7.82 -13.52
C GLN A 53 -1.85 8.77 -14.33
N ARG A 54 -2.11 8.86 -15.65
CA ARG A 54 -1.48 9.85 -16.51
C ARG A 54 -2.05 11.23 -16.22
N ILE A 55 -1.16 12.21 -16.20
CA ILE A 55 -1.46 13.62 -16.02
C ILE A 55 -1.00 14.33 -17.31
N ALA A 56 -1.58 15.47 -17.64
CA ALA A 56 -1.32 16.12 -18.91
C ALA A 56 0.14 16.62 -19.06
N SER A 57 0.76 17.10 -17.96
CA SER A 57 2.16 17.55 -17.99
C SER A 57 2.86 17.33 -16.64
N VAL A 58 4.18 17.49 -16.63
CA VAL A 58 5.01 17.39 -15.41
C VAL A 58 4.67 18.55 -14.45
N GLU A 59 4.37 19.74 -14.97
CA GLU A 59 3.96 20.89 -14.18
C GLU A 59 2.65 20.62 -13.46
N GLN A 60 1.70 20.00 -14.15
CA GLN A 60 0.43 19.62 -13.56
C GLN A 60 0.58 18.52 -12.50
N VAL A 61 1.54 17.61 -12.65
CA VAL A 61 1.88 16.63 -11.59
C VAL A 61 2.28 17.35 -10.31
N LYS A 62 3.17 18.36 -10.39
CA LYS A 62 3.58 19.15 -9.22
C LYS A 62 2.41 19.92 -8.60
N THR A 63 1.62 20.59 -9.43
CA THR A 63 0.42 21.30 -8.96
C THR A 63 -0.55 20.37 -8.24
N THR A 64 -0.80 19.19 -8.78
CA THR A 64 -1.67 18.20 -8.18
C THR A 64 -1.12 17.72 -6.82
N LEU A 65 0.18 17.46 -6.70
CA LEU A 65 0.79 17.10 -5.41
C LEU A 65 0.64 18.23 -4.39
N THR A 66 0.89 19.49 -4.77
CA THR A 66 0.70 20.63 -3.89
C THR A 66 -0.76 20.74 -3.43
N GLN A 67 -1.72 20.61 -4.34
CA GLN A 67 -3.15 20.65 -4.01
C GLN A 67 -3.54 19.51 -3.05
N LEU A 68 -2.98 18.30 -3.22
CA LEU A 68 -3.23 17.18 -2.32
C LEU A 68 -2.62 17.42 -0.93
N LEU A 69 -1.46 18.05 -0.83
CA LEU A 69 -0.85 18.44 0.47
C LEU A 69 -1.67 19.52 1.19
N GLU A 70 -2.18 20.50 0.43
CA GLU A 70 -2.98 21.59 0.97
C GLU A 70 -4.42 21.16 1.31
N SER A 71 -4.89 20.06 0.71
CA SER A 71 -6.22 19.50 0.99
C SER A 71 -6.25 18.94 2.41
N ARG A 72 -6.97 19.60 3.30
CA ARG A 72 -7.13 19.17 4.68
C ARG A 72 -8.19 18.06 4.79
N PHE A 73 -7.94 16.92 4.14
CA PHE A 73 -8.83 15.79 4.27
C PHE A 73 -8.94 15.35 5.72
N THR A 74 -10.15 15.28 6.23
CA THR A 74 -10.44 14.64 7.52
C THR A 74 -10.68 13.15 7.35
N HIS A 75 -11.24 12.77 6.19
CA HIS A 75 -11.51 11.39 5.81
C HIS A 75 -11.16 11.15 4.34
N ILE A 76 -10.76 9.95 4.03
CA ILE A 76 -10.59 9.42 2.68
C ILE A 76 -11.32 8.08 2.63
N ALA A 77 -12.36 7.98 1.77
CA ALA A 77 -13.34 6.90 1.84
C ALA A 77 -13.94 6.83 3.27
N SER A 78 -14.01 5.65 3.86
CA SER A 78 -14.53 5.41 5.21
C SER A 78 -13.46 5.50 6.32
N MET A 79 -12.27 6.04 6.03
CA MET A 79 -11.16 6.07 6.99
C MET A 79 -10.78 7.49 7.37
N LYS A 80 -10.48 7.68 8.64
CA LYS A 80 -10.03 8.96 9.20
C LYS A 80 -8.57 9.21 8.87
N VAL A 81 -8.25 10.40 8.37
CA VAL A 81 -6.86 10.85 8.16
C VAL A 81 -6.28 11.25 9.52
N VAL A 82 -5.21 10.62 9.93
CA VAL A 82 -4.52 10.93 11.20
C VAL A 82 -3.20 11.64 10.99
N ASN A 83 -2.58 11.46 9.82
CA ASN A 83 -1.33 12.13 9.50
C ASN A 83 -1.18 12.31 7.98
N VAL A 84 -0.47 13.37 7.59
CA VAL A 84 -0.06 13.62 6.19
C VAL A 84 1.42 13.95 6.20
N ILE A 85 2.21 13.15 5.51
CA ILE A 85 3.67 13.28 5.46
C ILE A 85 4.07 13.79 4.08
N ASP A 86 4.71 14.96 4.06
CA ASP A 86 5.39 15.48 2.88
C ASP A 86 6.80 14.88 2.80
N LEU A 87 7.02 13.99 1.85
CA LEU A 87 8.31 13.34 1.67
C LEU A 87 9.39 14.28 1.11
N SER A 88 9.01 15.46 0.58
CA SER A 88 9.95 16.45 0.07
C SER A 88 10.74 17.15 1.16
N ILE A 89 10.23 17.17 2.38
CA ILE A 89 10.92 17.76 3.54
C ILE A 89 12.06 16.84 4.02
N GLY A 90 11.91 15.51 3.76
CA GLY A 90 12.83 14.52 4.28
C GLY A 90 12.60 14.23 5.78
N SER A 91 13.26 13.20 6.27
CA SER A 91 13.29 12.82 7.68
C SER A 91 14.62 12.12 7.95
N HIS A 92 14.61 10.89 8.47
CA HIS A 92 15.79 10.01 8.53
C HIS A 92 16.21 9.44 7.15
N LEU A 93 15.36 9.63 6.13
CA LEU A 93 15.64 9.28 4.73
C LEU A 93 15.85 10.55 3.90
N PRO A 94 16.62 10.50 2.80
CA PRO A 94 16.76 11.62 1.88
C PRO A 94 15.41 12.11 1.35
N PRO A 95 15.25 13.43 1.11
CA PRO A 95 14.04 13.99 0.52
C PRO A 95 13.73 13.36 -0.84
N THR A 96 12.44 13.16 -1.09
CA THR A 96 11.93 12.69 -2.38
C THR A 96 10.52 13.26 -2.60
N ASP A 97 10.16 13.52 -3.86
CA ASP A 97 8.81 13.97 -4.15
C ASP A 97 7.77 12.91 -3.81
N GLY A 98 6.77 13.28 -3.03
CA GLY A 98 5.67 12.40 -2.70
C GLY A 98 4.95 12.78 -1.40
N ILE A 99 3.81 12.11 -1.19
CA ILE A 99 2.94 12.33 -0.03
C ILE A 99 2.55 10.96 0.52
N VAL A 100 2.47 10.86 1.84
CA VAL A 100 1.86 9.69 2.51
C VAL A 100 0.69 10.17 3.36
N PHE A 101 -0.48 9.61 3.12
CA PHE A 101 -1.62 9.72 4.01
C PHE A 101 -1.65 8.49 4.90
N GLU A 102 -1.67 8.71 6.22
CA GLU A 102 -1.86 7.67 7.22
C GLU A 102 -3.31 7.71 7.69
N LEU A 103 -3.99 6.59 7.57
CA LEU A 103 -5.42 6.46 7.80
C LEU A 103 -5.68 5.41 8.89
N VAL A 104 -6.71 5.63 9.69
CA VAL A 104 -7.19 4.65 10.66
C VAL A 104 -8.69 4.45 10.49
N SER A 105 -9.19 3.31 10.94
CA SER A 105 -10.63 3.05 11.01
C SER A 105 -11.32 4.14 11.82
N ASP A 106 -12.46 4.60 11.33
CA ASP A 106 -13.36 5.44 12.09
C ASP A 106 -14.48 4.57 12.67
N GLY A 107 -14.57 4.53 14.01
CA GLY A 107 -15.55 3.71 14.71
C GLY A 107 -17.00 4.02 14.31
N ASP A 108 -17.30 5.27 13.96
CA ASP A 108 -18.62 5.72 13.56
C ASP A 108 -18.97 5.30 12.11
N LEU A 109 -17.97 4.92 11.31
CA LEU A 109 -18.12 4.52 9.91
C LEU A 109 -17.85 3.01 9.68
N LEU A 110 -17.75 2.22 10.75
CA LEU A 110 -17.57 0.78 10.64
C LEU A 110 -18.83 0.09 10.13
N THR A 111 -18.62 -0.84 9.23
CA THR A 111 -19.63 -1.74 8.66
C THR A 111 -19.11 -3.17 8.67
N GLU A 112 -19.95 -4.14 8.32
CA GLU A 112 -19.48 -5.52 8.13
C GLU A 112 -18.40 -5.65 7.05
N LEU A 113 -18.35 -4.68 6.11
CA LEU A 113 -17.41 -4.68 4.99
C LEU A 113 -16.01 -4.14 5.36
N ASN A 114 -15.82 -3.54 6.53
CA ASN A 114 -14.54 -2.97 6.96
C ASN A 114 -14.21 -3.18 8.46
N ALA A 115 -14.99 -3.98 9.17
CA ALA A 115 -14.89 -4.15 10.62
C ALA A 115 -13.49 -4.60 11.13
N ASN A 116 -12.73 -5.38 10.33
CA ASN A 116 -11.38 -5.83 10.68
C ASN A 116 -10.28 -4.90 10.14
N VAL A 117 -10.62 -3.91 9.29
CA VAL A 117 -9.65 -2.93 8.81
C VAL A 117 -9.22 -2.05 9.99
N GLU A 118 -7.94 -1.92 10.20
CA GLU A 118 -7.36 -1.13 11.29
C GLU A 118 -6.70 0.15 10.77
N GLN A 119 -5.84 0.01 9.78
CA GLN A 119 -5.05 1.09 9.21
C GLN A 119 -5.00 1.00 7.69
N ALA A 120 -4.74 2.12 7.06
CA ALA A 120 -4.34 2.15 5.67
C ALA A 120 -3.30 3.25 5.43
N PHE A 121 -2.52 3.05 4.38
CA PHE A 121 -1.56 4.03 3.89
C PHE A 121 -1.83 4.30 2.41
N VAL A 122 -1.77 5.56 2.03
CA VAL A 122 -1.83 5.95 0.62
C VAL A 122 -0.59 6.76 0.31
N THR A 123 0.35 6.15 -0.41
CA THR A 123 1.56 6.83 -0.87
C THR A 123 1.37 7.28 -2.31
N ILE A 124 1.56 8.56 -2.56
CA ILE A 124 1.43 9.18 -3.89
C ILE A 124 2.81 9.71 -4.31
N ARG A 125 3.31 9.26 -5.45
CA ARG A 125 4.62 9.68 -5.96
C ARG A 125 4.56 9.98 -7.46
N PRO A 126 5.29 11.00 -7.93
CA PRO A 126 5.47 11.23 -9.36
C PRO A 126 6.28 10.11 -10.00
N SER A 127 6.07 9.86 -11.28
CA SER A 127 6.98 9.04 -12.07
C SER A 127 8.23 9.86 -12.42
N GLY A 128 9.40 9.26 -12.29
CA GLY A 128 10.65 9.95 -12.65
C GLY A 128 10.84 10.20 -14.16
N THR A 129 10.11 9.52 -15.03
CA THR A 129 10.33 9.51 -16.49
C THR A 129 9.11 9.89 -17.31
N GLU A 130 7.92 9.94 -16.73
CA GLU A 130 6.67 10.16 -17.44
C GLU A 130 5.74 11.08 -16.65
N PRO A 131 4.86 11.89 -17.29
CA PRO A 131 3.89 12.72 -16.60
C PRO A 131 2.76 11.86 -16.06
N LYS A 132 3.01 11.19 -14.95
CA LYS A 132 2.03 10.36 -14.24
C LYS A 132 2.28 10.35 -12.73
N LEU A 133 1.19 10.18 -11.98
CA LEU A 133 1.21 9.89 -10.56
C LEU A 133 1.02 8.38 -10.34
N LYS A 134 1.79 7.85 -9.40
CA LYS A 134 1.65 6.48 -8.92
C LYS A 134 1.08 6.51 -7.52
N PHE A 135 0.02 5.76 -7.32
CA PHE A 135 -0.66 5.57 -6.05
C PHE A 135 -0.38 4.17 -5.55
N TYR A 136 0.13 4.08 -4.34
CA TYR A 136 0.35 2.83 -3.64
C TYR A 136 -0.58 2.83 -2.43
N PHE A 137 -1.49 1.89 -2.42
CA PHE A 137 -2.44 1.68 -1.33
C PHE A 137 -2.00 0.47 -0.54
N GLU A 138 -2.03 0.57 0.76
CA GLU A 138 -1.85 -0.52 1.70
C GLU A 138 -2.98 -0.49 2.71
N VAL A 139 -3.61 -1.63 2.95
CA VAL A 139 -4.67 -1.80 3.95
C VAL A 139 -4.24 -2.90 4.91
N ILE A 140 -4.33 -2.62 6.20
CA ILE A 140 -3.95 -3.53 7.28
C ILE A 140 -5.21 -3.92 8.04
N CYS A 141 -5.47 -5.23 8.10
CA CYS A 141 -6.53 -5.81 8.93
C CYS A 141 -5.94 -6.50 10.14
N ARG A 142 -6.65 -6.43 11.26
CA ARG A 142 -6.31 -7.14 12.50
C ARG A 142 -6.24 -8.66 12.29
N PRO A 143 -5.46 -9.37 13.12
CA PRO A 143 -5.54 -10.83 13.17
C PRO A 143 -6.98 -11.32 13.44
N GLY A 144 -7.41 -12.33 12.68
CA GLY A 144 -8.78 -12.85 12.77
C GLY A 144 -9.05 -13.89 11.68
N ASP A 145 -10.29 -13.97 11.22
CA ASP A 145 -10.63 -14.79 10.06
C ASP A 145 -9.95 -14.23 8.80
N VAL A 146 -9.02 -15.00 8.26
CA VAL A 146 -8.18 -14.57 7.12
C VAL A 146 -9.01 -14.33 5.87
N SER A 147 -10.04 -15.14 5.63
CA SER A 147 -10.89 -15.04 4.44
C SER A 147 -11.74 -13.77 4.50
N VAL A 148 -12.34 -13.49 5.63
CA VAL A 148 -13.12 -12.27 5.88
C VAL A 148 -12.23 -11.05 5.79
N SER A 149 -11.05 -11.06 6.44
CA SER A 149 -10.12 -9.93 6.43
C SER A 149 -9.59 -9.63 5.03
N ARG A 150 -9.34 -10.65 4.20
CA ARG A 150 -8.94 -10.44 2.80
C ARG A 150 -10.04 -9.75 1.99
N LEU A 151 -11.29 -10.18 2.11
CA LEU A 151 -12.42 -9.56 1.42
C LEU A 151 -12.61 -8.10 1.86
N GLN A 152 -12.51 -7.82 3.16
CA GLN A 152 -12.63 -6.47 3.69
C GLN A 152 -11.47 -5.58 3.25
N ALA A 153 -10.24 -6.09 3.25
CA ALA A 153 -9.08 -5.36 2.77
C ALA A 153 -9.18 -5.03 1.27
N GLU A 154 -9.63 -5.98 0.45
CA GLU A 154 -9.85 -5.76 -0.99
C GLU A 154 -10.93 -4.71 -1.24
N HIS A 155 -12.07 -4.81 -0.53
CA HIS A 155 -13.12 -3.81 -0.61
C HIS A 155 -12.62 -2.40 -0.25
N GLN A 156 -11.86 -2.27 0.83
CA GLN A 156 -11.30 -0.99 1.28
C GLN A 156 -10.28 -0.44 0.28
N LEU A 157 -9.44 -1.29 -0.33
CA LEU A 157 -8.52 -0.89 -1.39
C LEU A 157 -9.25 -0.32 -2.61
N GLU A 158 -10.37 -0.93 -3.01
CA GLU A 158 -11.19 -0.41 -4.12
C GLU A 158 -11.83 0.93 -3.79
N GLN A 159 -12.34 1.11 -2.58
CA GLN A 159 -12.90 2.39 -2.13
C GLN A 159 -11.85 3.50 -2.13
N LEU A 160 -10.65 3.25 -1.59
CA LEU A 160 -9.54 4.20 -1.60
C LEU A 160 -9.12 4.55 -3.03
N ALA A 161 -8.93 3.55 -3.89
CA ALA A 161 -8.54 3.78 -5.27
C ALA A 161 -9.59 4.57 -6.06
N SER A 162 -10.88 4.29 -5.86
CA SER A 162 -11.99 5.01 -6.50
C SER A 162 -12.06 6.46 -6.05
N THR A 163 -11.83 6.73 -4.77
CA THR A 163 -11.82 8.10 -4.20
C THR A 163 -10.73 8.94 -4.89
N PHE A 164 -9.50 8.45 -4.96
CA PHE A 164 -8.41 9.18 -5.61
C PHE A 164 -8.60 9.31 -7.13
N HIS A 165 -9.17 8.31 -7.79
CA HIS A 165 -9.53 8.45 -9.20
C HIS A 165 -10.57 9.54 -9.45
N GLY A 166 -11.51 9.73 -8.54
CA GLY A 166 -12.51 10.81 -8.59
C GLY A 166 -11.92 12.20 -8.36
N LEU A 167 -10.92 12.31 -7.49
CA LEU A 167 -10.26 13.59 -7.15
C LEU A 167 -9.37 14.15 -8.27
N LEU A 168 -8.98 13.31 -9.24
CA LEU A 168 -8.05 13.68 -10.31
C LEU A 168 -8.73 13.87 -11.68
N LYS A 169 -10.05 13.87 -11.71
CA LYS A 169 -10.86 14.20 -12.90
C LYS A 169 -11.20 15.69 -12.91
#